data_f60e1f4d4d95d8daafb950ab1b83f13e
#
_entry.id   f60e1f4d4d95d8daafb950ab1b83f13e
#
_cell.length_a   1.000
_cell.length_b   1.000
_cell.length_c   1.000
_cell.angle_alpha   90.00
_cell.angle_beta   90.00
_cell.angle_gamma   90.00
#
_symmetry.space_group_name_H-M   'P 1'
#
loop_
_entity.id
_entity.type
_entity.pdbx_description
1 polymer ?
#
loop_
_entity_poly.entity_id
_entity_poly.type
_entity_poly.pdbx_seq_one_letter_code
_entity_poly.pdbx_strand_id
1 'polypeptide(L)'
;IDASAISDEYYLRNTPSCITCYGGRIWVATYNKMFRSKMYAYTYDTQLDKLVALSNYNIPCKVQGIAFDSQGAVYLSTSLGRSNSSYLKVYSSLIALNQSPSTPSVKVEMPPCSEEIAIVENNLYVLFESASSKYFEGTDGKGTSVAPIDKVLKVNVATIW
;
A
#
# COMPACT_ATOMS: atom_id res chain seq x y z
N ILE A 1 17.81 -9.63 8.50
CA ILE A 1 18.00 -8.17 8.52
C ILE A 1 18.22 -7.78 9.96
N ASP A 2 19.37 -7.24 10.26
CA ASP A 2 19.68 -6.76 11.60
C ASP A 2 18.84 -5.50 11.88
N ALA A 3 18.01 -5.54 12.91
CA ALA A 3 17.16 -4.40 13.29
C ALA A 3 17.99 -3.17 13.72
N SER A 4 19.26 -3.33 14.06
CA SER A 4 20.18 -2.24 14.37
C SER A 4 20.57 -1.40 13.13
N ALA A 5 20.37 -1.93 11.92
CA ALA A 5 20.56 -1.21 10.67
C ALA A 5 19.40 -0.24 10.35
N ILE A 6 18.28 -0.31 11.10
CA ILE A 6 17.15 0.60 10.96
C ILE A 6 17.39 1.80 11.88
N SER A 7 18.06 2.82 11.38
CA SER A 7 18.48 3.97 12.18
C SER A 7 17.42 5.08 12.31
N ASP A 8 16.13 4.83 12.03
CA ASP A 8 15.18 5.91 11.91
C ASP A 8 14.06 5.84 12.96
N GLU A 9 14.11 6.72 13.96
CA GLU A 9 13.10 6.88 15.01
C GLU A 9 11.69 7.25 14.47
N TYR A 10 11.57 7.69 13.21
CA TYR A 10 10.28 8.02 12.60
C TYR A 10 9.35 6.82 12.47
N TYR A 11 9.87 5.61 12.37
CA TYR A 11 9.08 4.39 12.28
C TYR A 11 8.33 4.02 13.54
N LEU A 12 8.86 4.35 14.69
CA LEU A 12 8.27 3.95 15.98
C LEU A 12 6.97 4.68 16.30
N ARG A 13 6.64 5.76 15.62
CA ARG A 13 5.41 6.53 15.84
C ARG A 13 4.24 6.13 14.94
N ASN A 14 4.52 5.44 13.83
CA ASN A 14 3.52 5.03 12.85
C ASN A 14 3.76 3.57 12.47
N THR A 15 2.70 2.79 12.36
CA THR A 15 2.80 1.37 11.96
C THR A 15 3.12 1.28 10.47
N PRO A 16 4.31 0.80 10.05
CA PRO A 16 4.58 0.49 8.66
C PRO A 16 3.61 -0.57 8.15
N SER A 17 3.14 -0.44 6.94
CA SER A 17 2.15 -1.33 6.35
C SER A 17 2.66 -2.02 5.10
N CYS A 18 3.24 -1.27 4.19
CA CYS A 18 3.71 -1.79 2.90
C CYS A 18 4.96 -1.07 2.42
N ILE A 19 5.68 -1.71 1.51
CA ILE A 19 6.94 -1.24 0.94
C ILE A 19 6.98 -1.53 -0.56
N THR A 20 7.51 -0.59 -1.35
CA THR A 20 7.76 -0.79 -2.78
C THR A 20 9.03 -0.06 -3.23
N CYS A 21 9.50 -0.39 -4.42
CA CYS A 21 10.65 0.28 -5.07
C CYS A 21 10.18 0.98 -6.34
N TYR A 22 10.51 2.26 -6.47
CA TYR A 22 10.24 3.04 -7.69
C TYR A 22 11.21 4.20 -7.83
N GLY A 23 11.68 4.44 -9.05
CA GLY A 23 12.59 5.56 -9.37
C GLY A 23 13.89 5.55 -8.56
N GLY A 24 14.47 4.36 -8.30
CA GLY A 24 15.68 4.18 -7.50
C GLY A 24 15.50 4.48 -6.02
N ARG A 25 14.26 4.53 -5.53
CA ARG A 25 13.92 4.81 -4.13
C ARG A 25 13.12 3.68 -3.53
N ILE A 26 13.20 3.56 -2.22
CA ILE A 26 12.35 2.68 -1.40
C ILE A 26 11.23 3.55 -0.82
N TRP A 27 10.00 3.09 -1.00
CA TRP A 27 8.80 3.77 -0.54
C TRP A 27 8.12 2.93 0.52
N VAL A 28 7.80 3.56 1.65
CA VAL A 28 7.14 2.88 2.78
C VAL A 28 5.91 3.67 3.18
N ALA A 29 4.74 3.04 3.19
CA ALA A 29 3.53 3.63 3.74
C ALA A 29 3.28 3.18 5.16
N THR A 30 2.64 4.04 5.94
CA THR A 30 2.17 3.75 7.28
C THR A 30 0.67 3.47 7.27
N TYR A 31 0.22 2.65 8.22
CA TYR A 31 -1.19 2.33 8.40
C TYR A 31 -1.83 3.17 9.51
N ASN A 32 -2.99 3.73 9.24
CA ASN A 32 -3.87 4.31 10.24
C ASN A 32 -5.33 4.01 9.88
N LYS A 33 -6.14 3.65 10.86
CA LYS A 33 -7.56 3.28 10.63
C LYS A 33 -8.46 4.48 10.37
N MET A 34 -8.16 5.64 10.96
CA MET A 34 -9.09 6.78 11.01
C MET A 34 -8.53 8.05 10.41
N PHE A 35 -7.24 8.29 10.55
CA PHE A 35 -6.59 9.54 10.15
C PHE A 35 -5.74 9.35 8.90
N ARG A 36 -5.33 10.45 8.27
CA ARG A 36 -4.34 10.43 7.20
C ARG A 36 -3.06 9.77 7.68
N SER A 37 -2.46 9.00 6.81
CA SER A 37 -1.16 8.35 7.01
C SER A 37 -0.06 9.09 6.27
N LYS A 38 1.14 8.59 6.37
CA LYS A 38 2.31 9.10 5.66
C LYS A 38 2.90 8.01 4.78
N MET A 39 3.45 8.44 3.66
CA MET A 39 4.34 7.63 2.83
C MET A 39 5.70 8.31 2.79
N TYR A 40 6.74 7.54 3.02
CA TYR A 40 8.13 8.01 3.10
C TYR A 40 8.92 7.47 1.93
N ALA A 41 9.78 8.32 1.36
CA ALA A 41 10.75 7.94 0.36
C ALA A 41 12.15 7.91 0.97
N TYR A 42 12.89 6.85 0.67
CA TYR A 42 14.27 6.64 1.13
C TYR A 42 15.18 6.36 -0.05
N THR A 43 16.45 6.69 0.11
CA THR A 43 17.55 6.16 -0.68
C THR A 43 18.41 5.25 0.19
N TYR A 44 19.09 4.29 -0.42
CA TYR A 44 20.08 3.49 0.26
C TYR A 44 21.46 4.12 0.07
N ASP A 45 22.09 4.49 1.17
CA ASP A 45 23.47 4.97 1.19
C ASP A 45 24.40 3.79 1.35
N THR A 46 25.14 3.46 0.29
CA THR A 46 26.07 2.32 0.26
C THR A 46 27.34 2.54 1.09
N GLN A 47 27.69 3.79 1.40
CA GLN A 47 28.87 4.09 2.21
C GLN A 47 28.55 3.96 3.72
N LEU A 48 27.35 4.36 4.08
CA LEU A 48 26.87 4.30 5.46
C LEU A 48 26.09 3.02 5.78
N ASP A 49 25.86 2.16 4.76
CA ASP A 49 25.07 0.92 4.86
C ASP A 49 23.70 1.13 5.53
N LYS A 50 23.00 2.21 5.15
CA LYS A 50 21.71 2.55 5.74
C LYS A 50 20.73 3.23 4.79
N LEU A 51 19.47 3.21 5.20
CA LEU A 51 18.43 4.02 4.55
C LEU A 51 18.49 5.47 5.01
N VAL A 52 18.47 6.38 4.05
CA VAL A 52 18.43 7.84 4.30
C VAL A 52 17.08 8.37 3.84
N ALA A 53 16.36 9.00 4.75
CA ALA A 53 15.07 9.62 4.45
C ALA A 53 15.23 10.81 3.51
N LEU A 54 14.44 10.85 2.45
CA LEU A 54 14.44 11.93 1.46
C LEU A 54 13.25 12.88 1.62
N SER A 55 12.04 12.32 1.71
CA SER A 55 10.81 13.08 1.72
C SER A 55 9.65 12.26 2.30
N ASN A 56 8.57 12.95 2.66
CA ASN A 56 7.32 12.30 3.02
C ASN A 56 6.11 12.96 2.35
N TYR A 57 5.05 12.20 2.20
CA TYR A 57 3.82 12.58 1.52
C TYR A 57 2.61 12.21 2.37
N ASN A 58 1.57 13.05 2.33
CA ASN A 58 0.28 12.69 2.91
C ASN A 58 -0.40 11.65 2.04
N ILE A 59 -0.92 10.60 2.68
CA ILE A 59 -1.70 9.56 2.02
C ILE A 59 -3.02 9.34 2.76
N PRO A 60 -4.03 8.69 2.16
CA PRO A 60 -5.26 8.35 2.86
C PRO A 60 -5.01 7.36 4.00
N CYS A 61 -5.99 7.19 4.88
CA CYS A 61 -5.97 6.11 5.86
C CYS A 61 -6.13 4.72 5.20
N LYS A 62 -5.82 3.66 5.95
CA LYS A 62 -6.06 2.25 5.62
C LYS A 62 -5.23 1.72 4.43
N VAL A 63 -4.11 2.36 4.11
CA VAL A 63 -3.22 1.90 3.04
C VAL A 63 -2.55 0.60 3.44
N GLN A 64 -2.61 -0.39 2.55
CA GLN A 64 -2.04 -1.74 2.70
C GLN A 64 -1.09 -2.10 1.55
N GLY A 65 -1.12 -1.36 0.45
CA GLY A 65 -0.22 -1.60 -0.69
C GLY A 65 0.06 -0.33 -1.47
N ILE A 66 1.25 -0.25 -2.07
CA ILE A 66 1.71 0.87 -2.91
C ILE A 66 2.31 0.32 -4.21
N ALA A 67 1.93 0.91 -5.33
CA ALA A 67 2.63 0.72 -6.58
C ALA A 67 2.73 2.03 -7.37
N PHE A 68 3.66 2.08 -8.31
CA PHE A 68 3.82 3.18 -9.26
C PHE A 68 3.85 2.61 -10.68
N ASP A 69 3.22 3.29 -11.62
CA ASP A 69 3.39 2.96 -13.02
C ASP A 69 4.61 3.69 -13.63
N SER A 70 4.89 3.40 -14.89
CA SER A 70 6.01 4.00 -15.61
C SER A 70 5.86 5.51 -15.84
N GLN A 71 4.67 6.06 -15.70
CA GLN A 71 4.38 7.49 -15.85
C GLN A 71 4.44 8.24 -14.52
N GLY A 72 4.61 7.53 -13.39
CA GLY A 72 4.67 8.10 -12.04
C GLY A 72 3.32 8.30 -11.38
N ALA A 73 2.25 7.72 -11.92
CA ALA A 73 0.99 7.64 -11.21
C ALA A 73 1.12 6.71 -10.00
N VAL A 74 0.43 7.04 -8.93
CA VAL A 74 0.50 6.34 -7.65
C VAL A 74 -0.77 5.52 -7.43
N TYR A 75 -0.60 4.24 -7.17
CA TYR A 75 -1.67 3.29 -6.88
C TYR A 75 -1.58 2.91 -5.41
N LEU A 76 -2.70 3.03 -4.70
CA LEU A 76 -2.82 2.67 -3.28
C LEU A 76 -3.95 1.67 -3.08
N SER A 77 -3.63 0.51 -2.50
CA SER A 77 -4.63 -0.42 -1.97
C SER A 77 -5.02 0.04 -0.57
N THR A 78 -6.32 0.16 -0.30
CA THR A 78 -6.84 0.54 1.02
C THR A 78 -7.87 -0.46 1.50
N SER A 79 -7.69 -0.99 2.71
CA SER A 79 -8.53 -2.05 3.28
C SER A 79 -8.76 -1.88 4.78
N LEU A 80 -9.93 -2.31 5.26
CA LEU A 80 -10.24 -2.38 6.68
C LEU A 80 -11.26 -3.49 6.96
N GLY A 81 -10.76 -4.60 7.52
CA GLY A 81 -11.61 -5.69 8.02
C GLY A 81 -12.21 -6.57 6.92
N ARG A 82 -13.02 -7.53 7.35
CA ARG A 82 -13.46 -8.69 6.58
C ARG A 82 -14.73 -8.49 5.78
N SER A 83 -15.49 -7.47 6.15
CA SER A 83 -16.84 -7.21 5.58
C SER A 83 -16.91 -5.89 4.83
N ASN A 84 -15.91 -5.02 4.97
CA ASN A 84 -15.88 -3.74 4.27
C ASN A 84 -15.17 -3.90 2.95
N SER A 85 -15.74 -3.33 1.89
CA SER A 85 -15.06 -3.22 0.60
C SER A 85 -13.68 -2.58 0.76
N SER A 86 -12.71 -3.11 0.04
CA SER A 86 -11.42 -2.47 -0.17
C SER A 86 -11.51 -1.53 -1.36
N TYR A 87 -10.52 -0.67 -1.53
CA TYR A 87 -10.49 0.26 -2.67
C TYR A 87 -9.08 0.38 -3.23
N LEU A 88 -8.98 0.28 -4.55
CA LEU A 88 -7.83 0.79 -5.29
C LEU A 88 -8.06 2.29 -5.53
N LYS A 89 -7.10 3.10 -5.12
CA LYS A 89 -7.10 4.55 -5.33
C LYS A 89 -5.91 4.93 -6.19
N VAL A 90 -6.17 5.62 -7.31
CA VAL A 90 -5.14 6.02 -8.25
C VAL A 90 -5.03 7.54 -8.28
N TYR A 91 -3.81 8.04 -8.23
CA TYR A 91 -3.47 9.46 -8.31
C TYR A 91 -2.54 9.68 -9.49
N SER A 92 -2.78 10.73 -10.27
CA SER A 92 -1.98 11.03 -11.46
C SER A 92 -0.50 11.35 -11.17
N SER A 93 -0.17 11.68 -9.92
CA SER A 93 1.20 11.96 -9.48
C SER A 93 1.32 11.97 -7.96
N LEU A 94 2.56 11.95 -7.44
CA LEU A 94 2.87 12.20 -6.03
C LEU A 94 2.40 13.58 -5.55
N ILE A 95 2.41 14.58 -6.42
CA ILE A 95 1.95 15.94 -6.09
C ILE A 95 0.43 15.91 -5.86
N ALA A 96 -0.32 15.31 -6.78
CA ALA A 96 -1.77 15.16 -6.66
C ALA A 96 -2.16 14.40 -5.39
N LEU A 97 -1.48 13.29 -5.11
CA LEU A 97 -1.67 12.52 -3.89
C LEU A 97 -1.45 13.37 -2.64
N ASN A 98 -0.31 14.06 -2.55
CA ASN A 98 0.07 14.84 -1.36
C ASN A 98 -0.87 16.03 -1.10
N GLN A 99 -1.32 16.70 -2.15
CA GLN A 99 -2.24 17.84 -2.07
C GLN A 99 -3.65 17.40 -1.69
N SER A 100 -4.14 16.31 -2.25
CA SER A 100 -5.52 15.86 -2.08
C SER A 100 -5.62 14.34 -1.83
N PRO A 101 -5.13 13.82 -0.69
CA PRO A 101 -5.14 12.37 -0.41
C PRO A 101 -6.54 11.76 -0.37
N SER A 102 -7.57 12.57 -0.13
CA SER A 102 -8.96 12.12 -0.06
C SER A 102 -9.64 12.03 -1.43
N THR A 103 -9.03 12.60 -2.47
CA THR A 103 -9.64 12.76 -3.80
C THR A 103 -8.75 12.11 -4.86
N PRO A 104 -8.78 10.78 -5.02
CA PRO A 104 -8.06 10.11 -6.08
C PRO A 104 -8.63 10.47 -7.45
N SER A 105 -7.81 10.38 -8.51
CA SER A 105 -8.25 10.51 -9.91
C SER A 105 -9.20 9.38 -10.29
N VAL A 106 -8.90 8.17 -9.80
CA VAL A 106 -9.73 6.97 -9.99
C VAL A 106 -9.89 6.26 -8.65
N LYS A 107 -11.09 5.73 -8.39
CA LYS A 107 -11.39 4.88 -7.24
C LYS A 107 -12.16 3.66 -7.71
N VAL A 108 -11.56 2.48 -7.55
CA VAL A 108 -12.18 1.19 -7.88
C VAL A 108 -12.49 0.44 -6.60
N GLU A 109 -13.71 -0.06 -6.49
CA GLU A 109 -14.11 -0.93 -5.39
C GLU A 109 -13.60 -2.35 -5.62
N MET A 110 -13.09 -2.96 -4.56
CA MET A 110 -12.54 -4.32 -4.56
C MET A 110 -13.12 -5.14 -3.42
N PRO A 111 -13.07 -6.48 -3.49
CA PRO A 111 -13.40 -7.36 -2.36
C PRO A 111 -12.63 -6.97 -1.08
N PRO A 112 -13.16 -7.31 0.11
CA PRO A 112 -12.48 -7.07 1.38
C PRO A 112 -11.09 -7.69 1.47
N CYS A 113 -10.27 -7.15 2.37
CA CYS A 113 -8.94 -7.66 2.70
C CYS A 113 -7.93 -7.57 1.55
N SER A 114 -8.01 -6.55 0.68
CA SER A 114 -6.89 -6.29 -0.25
C SER A 114 -5.67 -5.83 0.55
N GLU A 115 -4.52 -6.36 0.20
CA GLU A 115 -3.24 -6.09 0.83
C GLU A 115 -2.27 -5.45 -0.16
N GLU A 116 -1.13 -6.05 -0.38
CA GLU A 116 -0.09 -5.51 -1.25
C GLU A 116 -0.51 -5.52 -2.73
N ILE A 117 0.02 -4.55 -3.45
CA ILE A 117 -0.14 -4.43 -4.89
C ILE A 117 1.22 -4.22 -5.55
N ALA A 118 1.38 -4.72 -6.76
CA ALA A 118 2.59 -4.51 -7.55
C ALA A 118 2.24 -4.21 -9.01
N ILE A 119 3.00 -3.34 -9.65
CA ILE A 119 2.91 -3.14 -11.10
C ILE A 119 4.16 -3.74 -11.74
N VAL A 120 3.94 -4.68 -12.67
CA VAL A 120 4.98 -5.27 -13.51
C VAL A 120 4.59 -5.01 -14.96
N GLU A 121 5.44 -4.32 -15.69
CA GLU A 121 5.12 -3.80 -17.03
C GLU A 121 3.86 -2.92 -16.97
N ASN A 122 2.78 -3.31 -17.67
CA ASN A 122 1.52 -2.60 -17.69
C ASN A 122 0.40 -3.37 -16.94
N ASN A 123 0.76 -4.24 -16.00
CA ASN A 123 -0.21 -5.03 -15.25
C ASN A 123 -0.09 -4.76 -13.76
N LEU A 124 -1.20 -4.42 -13.15
CA LEU A 124 -1.38 -4.35 -11.71
C LEU A 124 -1.73 -5.75 -11.19
N TYR A 125 -1.00 -6.19 -10.18
CA TYR A 125 -1.28 -7.41 -9.43
C TYR A 125 -1.77 -7.01 -8.04
N VAL A 126 -2.84 -7.64 -7.58
CA VAL A 126 -3.46 -7.37 -6.27
C VAL A 126 -3.49 -8.66 -5.45
N LEU A 127 -2.89 -8.60 -4.27
CA LEU A 127 -2.91 -9.66 -3.27
C LEU A 127 -4.07 -9.44 -2.29
N PHE A 128 -4.72 -10.52 -1.86
CA PHE A 128 -5.73 -10.52 -0.80
C PHE A 128 -5.33 -11.48 0.31
N GLU A 129 -5.45 -11.05 1.57
CA GLU A 129 -5.21 -11.93 2.73
C GLU A 129 -6.44 -12.75 3.12
N SER A 130 -7.58 -12.55 2.45
CA SER A 130 -8.88 -13.09 2.81
C SER A 130 -8.99 -14.62 2.72
N ALA A 131 -8.08 -15.30 2.02
CA ALA A 131 -8.01 -16.76 1.94
C ALA A 131 -7.21 -17.42 3.08
N SER A 132 -6.52 -16.66 3.93
CA SER A 132 -5.86 -17.26 5.09
C SER A 132 -6.88 -17.82 6.08
N SER A 133 -6.53 -18.88 6.84
CA SER A 133 -7.44 -19.53 7.79
C SER A 133 -8.05 -18.55 8.79
N LYS A 134 -7.31 -17.54 9.17
CA LYS A 134 -7.78 -16.43 10.03
C LYS A 134 -9.04 -15.74 9.47
N TYR A 135 -9.11 -15.54 8.16
CA TYR A 135 -10.21 -14.83 7.49
C TYR A 135 -11.21 -15.77 6.80
N PHE A 136 -10.73 -16.89 6.28
CA PHE A 136 -11.57 -17.86 5.58
C PHE A 136 -12.39 -18.71 6.55
N GLU A 137 -11.74 -19.21 7.61
CA GLU A 137 -12.35 -20.09 8.63
C GLU A 137 -12.76 -19.35 9.91
N GLY A 138 -12.29 -18.12 10.10
CA GLY A 138 -12.55 -17.34 11.31
C GLY A 138 -11.83 -17.86 12.55
N THR A 139 -10.65 -18.47 12.38
CA THR A 139 -9.90 -19.14 13.47
C THR A 139 -9.49 -18.21 14.61
N ASP A 140 -9.51 -16.90 14.41
CA ASP A 140 -9.24 -15.90 15.45
C ASP A 140 -10.50 -15.45 16.21
N GLY A 141 -11.64 -16.07 15.97
CA GLY A 141 -12.92 -15.79 16.64
C GLY A 141 -13.62 -14.50 16.20
N LYS A 142 -13.14 -13.83 15.13
CA LYS A 142 -13.71 -12.55 14.65
C LYS A 142 -14.61 -12.70 13.42
N GLY A 143 -15.03 -13.93 13.10
CA GLY A 143 -15.86 -14.25 11.94
C GLY A 143 -15.05 -14.44 10.65
N THR A 144 -15.74 -14.67 9.54
CA THR A 144 -15.16 -14.96 8.24
C THR A 144 -15.19 -13.75 7.31
N SER A 145 -14.37 -13.76 6.25
CA SER A 145 -14.48 -12.79 5.16
C SER A 145 -15.74 -13.08 4.34
N VAL A 146 -16.43 -12.03 3.91
CA VAL A 146 -17.66 -12.16 3.10
C VAL A 146 -17.38 -12.53 1.65
N ALA A 147 -16.16 -12.31 1.17
CA ALA A 147 -15.74 -12.61 -0.20
C ALA A 147 -14.25 -12.99 -0.22
N PRO A 148 -13.90 -14.22 0.21
CA PRO A 148 -12.51 -14.66 0.24
C PRO A 148 -11.95 -14.83 -1.19
N ILE A 149 -10.75 -14.31 -1.40
CA ILE A 149 -10.00 -14.40 -2.65
C ILE A 149 -8.71 -15.18 -2.39
N ASP A 150 -8.56 -16.32 -3.02
CA ASP A 150 -7.40 -17.24 -2.93
C ASP A 150 -6.41 -17.09 -4.10
N LYS A 151 -6.53 -16.01 -4.85
CA LYS A 151 -5.77 -15.74 -6.08
C LYS A 151 -5.17 -14.35 -6.05
N VAL A 152 -4.03 -14.19 -6.71
CA VAL A 152 -3.53 -12.87 -7.09
C VAL A 152 -4.30 -12.43 -8.34
N LEU A 153 -4.99 -11.30 -8.25
CA LEU A 153 -5.71 -10.74 -9.38
C LEU A 153 -4.77 -9.93 -10.25
N LYS A 154 -4.90 -10.06 -11.57
CA LYS A 154 -4.15 -9.29 -12.58
C LYS A 154 -5.10 -8.39 -13.35
N VAL A 155 -4.76 -7.11 -13.45
CA VAL A 155 -5.54 -6.10 -14.18
C VAL A 155 -4.60 -5.28 -15.07
N ASN A 156 -4.96 -5.05 -16.33
CA ASN A 156 -4.18 -4.14 -17.19
C ASN A 156 -4.37 -2.70 -16.71
N VAL A 157 -3.28 -1.99 -16.47
CA VAL A 157 -3.28 -0.60 -15.96
C VAL A 157 -4.07 0.34 -16.87
N ALA A 158 -3.99 0.17 -18.20
CA ALA A 158 -4.73 0.99 -19.16
C ALA A 158 -6.26 0.88 -19.05
N THR A 159 -6.79 -0.14 -18.40
CA THR A 159 -8.24 -0.30 -18.19
C THR A 159 -8.75 0.34 -16.91
N ILE A 160 -7.86 0.90 -16.10
CA ILE A 160 -8.18 1.53 -14.81
C ILE A 160 -8.48 3.03 -14.96
N TRP A 161 -7.90 3.67 -15.97
CA TRP A 161 -8.08 5.10 -16.29
C TRP A 161 -9.33 5.43 -17.09
#